data_4b3a735d39a48506b5d996a2edee7571
#
_entry.id   4b3a735d39a48506b5d996a2edee7571
#
_cell.length_a   1.000
_cell.length_b   1.000
_cell.length_c   1.000
_cell.angle_alpha   90.00
_cell.angle_beta   90.00
_cell.angle_gamma   90.00
#
_symmetry.space_group_name_H-M   'P 1'
#
loop_
_entity.id
_entity.type
_entity.pdbx_description
1 polymer ?
#
loop_
_entity_poly.entity_id
_entity_poly.type
_entity_poly.pdbx_seq_one_letter_code
_entity_poly.pdbx_strand_id
1 'polypeptide(L)' 'SSAASDVYKRQVHQYILKKRMQASKAAILGETSITDVYTMFGFKDYSSFYRAFKKEFGVSPKEYKEVHGVVQKG' A
#
# COMPACT_ATOMS: atom_id res chain seq x y z
N SER A 1 -21.34 -9.24 22.70
CA SER A 1 -21.66 -8.01 22.26
C SER A 1 -20.49 -7.09 22.21
N SER A 2 -19.95 -6.64 23.31
CA SER A 2 -18.81 -5.76 23.26
C SER A 2 -17.65 -6.42 22.55
N ALA A 3 -17.39 -7.64 22.89
CA ALA A 3 -16.29 -8.36 22.28
C ALA A 3 -16.50 -8.52 20.81
N ALA A 4 -17.70 -8.81 20.39
CA ALA A 4 -18.00 -8.95 18.99
C ALA A 4 -17.79 -7.62 18.27
N SER A 5 -18.20 -6.55 18.90
CA SER A 5 -18.05 -5.24 18.31
C SER A 5 -16.58 -4.89 18.14
N ASP A 6 -15.76 -5.26 19.13
CA ASP A 6 -14.34 -5.00 19.05
C ASP A 6 -13.71 -5.75 17.89
N VAL A 7 -14.06 -7.01 17.75
CA VAL A 7 -13.52 -7.83 16.67
C VAL A 7 -13.94 -7.25 15.32
N TYR A 8 -15.17 -6.82 15.24
CA TYR A 8 -15.67 -6.26 14.00
C TYR A 8 -14.88 -5.00 13.62
N LYS A 9 -14.65 -4.14 14.59
CA LYS A 9 -13.90 -2.93 14.31
C LYS A 9 -12.50 -3.23 13.83
N ARG A 10 -11.87 -4.21 14.44
CA ARG A 10 -10.51 -4.58 14.06
C ARG A 10 -10.49 -5.10 12.63
N GLN A 11 -11.46 -5.92 12.26
CA GLN A 11 -11.52 -6.46 10.92
C GLN A 11 -11.75 -5.38 9.88
N VAL A 12 -12.61 -4.42 10.21
CA VAL A 12 -12.88 -3.34 9.28
C VAL A 12 -11.63 -2.51 9.06
N HIS A 13 -10.88 -2.25 10.13
CA HIS A 13 -9.66 -1.47 10.01
C HIS A 13 -8.65 -2.18 9.11
N GLN A 14 -8.49 -3.48 9.29
CA GLN A 14 -7.56 -4.22 8.47
C GLN A 14 -8.01 -4.28 7.02
N TYR A 15 -9.31 -4.39 6.82
CA TYR A 15 -9.84 -4.44 5.47
C TYR A 15 -9.55 -3.13 4.73
N ILE A 16 -9.74 -2.01 5.41
CA ILE A 16 -9.49 -0.72 4.79
C ILE A 16 -8.01 -0.56 4.47
N LEU A 17 -7.15 -0.96 5.39
CA LEU A 17 -5.72 -0.87 5.15
C LEU A 17 -5.31 -1.74 3.98
N LYS A 18 -5.85 -2.94 3.92
CA LYS A 18 -5.52 -3.85 2.84
C LYS A 18 -5.95 -3.28 1.49
N LYS A 19 -7.15 -2.73 1.42
CA LYS A 19 -7.62 -2.12 0.19
C LYS A 19 -6.74 -0.94 -0.20
N ARG A 20 -6.33 -0.16 0.80
CA ARG A 20 -5.48 0.99 0.53
C ARG A 20 -4.13 0.54 -0.03
N MET A 21 -3.57 -0.51 0.53
CA MET A 21 -2.29 -1.01 0.06
C MET A 21 -2.39 -1.56 -1.36
N GLN A 22 -3.48 -2.25 -1.65
CA GLN A 22 -3.65 -2.77 -3.00
C GLN A 22 -3.82 -1.65 -4.02
N ALA A 23 -4.53 -0.60 -3.63
CA ALA A 23 -4.68 0.54 -4.52
C ALA A 23 -3.34 1.22 -4.76
N SER A 24 -2.53 1.34 -3.71
CA SER A 24 -1.22 1.95 -3.86
C SER A 24 -0.32 1.09 -4.75
N LYS A 25 -0.45 -0.21 -4.64
CA LYS A 25 0.32 -1.13 -5.47
C LYS A 25 0.00 -0.89 -6.95
N ALA A 26 -1.27 -0.80 -7.26
CA ALA A 26 -1.67 -0.55 -8.63
C ALA A 26 -1.21 0.82 -9.11
N ALA A 27 -1.28 1.81 -8.24
CA ALA A 27 -0.84 3.15 -8.61
C ALA A 27 0.66 3.19 -8.88
N ILE A 28 1.43 2.42 -8.11
CA ILE A 28 2.86 2.38 -8.31
C ILE A 28 3.20 1.84 -9.70
N LEU A 29 2.45 0.85 -10.14
CA LEU A 29 2.71 0.27 -11.45
C LEU A 29 2.31 1.21 -12.57
N GLY A 30 1.51 2.22 -12.27
CA GLY A 30 1.11 3.18 -13.28
C GLY A 30 2.18 4.24 -13.44
N GLU A 31 1.76 5.40 -13.91
CA GLU A 31 2.69 6.49 -14.16
C GLU A 31 2.89 7.36 -12.92
N THR A 32 2.16 7.10 -11.87
CA THR A 32 2.25 7.90 -10.67
C THR A 32 3.55 7.56 -9.92
N SER A 33 4.25 8.59 -9.50
CA SER A 33 5.49 8.34 -8.76
C SER A 33 5.17 7.85 -7.37
N ILE A 34 6.13 7.17 -6.76
CA ILE A 34 5.92 6.62 -5.43
C ILE A 34 5.65 7.74 -4.43
N THR A 35 6.30 8.87 -4.60
CA THR A 35 6.07 10.00 -3.71
C THR A 35 4.62 10.45 -3.76
N ASP A 36 4.08 10.54 -4.96
CA ASP A 36 2.69 10.93 -5.10
C ASP A 36 1.76 9.86 -4.53
N VAL A 37 2.12 8.61 -4.74
CA VAL A 37 1.28 7.52 -4.27
C VAL A 37 1.12 7.57 -2.76
N TYR A 38 2.22 7.61 -2.02
CA TYR A 38 2.07 7.55 -0.57
C TYR A 38 1.40 8.81 -0.03
N THR A 39 1.59 9.93 -0.71
CA THR A 39 0.93 11.16 -0.30
C THR A 39 -0.57 11.07 -0.51
N MET A 40 -0.97 10.50 -1.64
CA MET A 40 -2.39 10.37 -1.93
C MET A 40 -3.08 9.49 -0.92
N PHE A 41 -2.39 8.49 -0.42
CA PHE A 41 -3.01 7.55 0.51
C PHE A 41 -2.83 7.95 1.98
N GLY A 42 -2.32 9.14 2.23
CA GLY A 42 -2.30 9.65 3.59
C GLY A 42 -1.11 9.27 4.42
N PHE A 43 -0.07 8.76 3.82
CA PHE A 43 1.12 8.44 4.57
C PHE A 43 1.93 9.70 4.81
N LYS A 44 2.48 9.79 6.01
CA LYS A 44 3.21 10.96 6.39
C LYS A 44 4.49 11.15 5.60
N ASP A 45 5.20 10.08 5.37
CA ASP A 45 6.43 10.16 4.60
C ASP A 45 6.67 8.82 3.96
N TYR A 46 7.73 8.77 3.16
CA TYR A 46 8.04 7.54 2.45
C TYR A 46 8.38 6.40 3.39
N SER A 47 9.06 6.71 4.49
CA SER A 47 9.43 5.65 5.41
C SER A 47 8.21 4.89 5.92
N SER A 48 7.17 5.63 6.29
CA SER A 48 5.96 4.99 6.77
C SER A 48 5.34 4.12 5.69
N PHE A 49 5.27 4.64 4.48
CA PHE A 49 4.73 3.89 3.37
C PHE A 49 5.59 2.65 3.08
N TYR A 50 6.90 2.83 3.09
CA TYR A 50 7.84 1.76 2.83
C TYR A 50 7.61 0.59 3.79
N ARG A 51 7.51 0.90 5.07
CA ARG A 51 7.33 -0.14 6.06
C ARG A 51 6.01 -0.87 5.86
N ALA A 52 4.95 -0.11 5.66
CA ALA A 52 3.64 -0.72 5.47
C ALA A 52 3.61 -1.58 4.23
N PHE A 53 4.18 -1.09 3.15
CA PHE A 53 4.18 -1.82 1.90
C PHE A 53 4.99 -3.10 2.03
N LYS A 54 6.17 -3.00 2.60
CA LYS A 54 7.03 -4.17 2.72
C LYS A 54 6.39 -5.21 3.64
N LYS A 55 5.75 -4.74 4.70
CA LYS A 55 5.10 -5.66 5.61
C LYS A 55 3.94 -6.37 4.93
N GLU A 56 3.21 -5.65 4.11
CA GLU A 56 2.03 -6.23 3.47
C GLU A 56 2.41 -7.15 2.32
N PHE A 57 3.37 -6.76 1.50
CA PHE A 57 3.69 -7.50 0.30
C PHE A 57 5.03 -8.21 0.34
N GLY A 58 5.85 -7.92 1.31
CA GLY A 58 7.14 -8.59 1.44
C GLY A 58 8.26 -7.97 0.64
N VAL A 59 7.97 -6.96 -0.17
CA VAL A 59 8.99 -6.28 -0.95
C VAL A 59 8.76 -4.79 -0.85
N SER A 60 9.80 -4.02 -1.12
CA SER A 60 9.67 -2.57 -1.05
C SER A 60 8.89 -2.05 -2.26
N PRO A 61 8.32 -0.87 -2.13
CA PRO A 61 7.58 -0.29 -3.25
C PRO A 61 8.43 -0.10 -4.49
N LYS A 62 9.68 0.31 -4.28
CA LYS A 62 10.57 0.52 -5.40
C LYS A 62 10.89 -0.78 -6.08
N GLU A 63 11.18 -1.80 -5.28
CA GLU A 63 11.50 -3.11 -5.82
C GLU A 63 10.29 -3.68 -6.57
N TYR A 64 9.13 -3.51 -6.00
CA TYR A 64 7.92 -4.02 -6.64
C TYR A 64 7.72 -3.36 -7.99
N LYS A 65 7.95 -2.05 -8.05
CA LYS A 65 7.78 -1.34 -9.31
C LYS A 65 8.79 -1.83 -10.35
N GLU A 66 10.00 -2.11 -9.93
CA GLU A 66 11.01 -2.56 -10.88
C GLU A 66 10.71 -3.96 -11.39
N VAL A 67 10.20 -4.81 -10.51
CA VAL A 67 9.92 -6.18 -10.92
C VAL A 67 8.64 -6.29 -11.74
N HIS A 68 7.61 -5.58 -11.31
CA HIS A 68 6.31 -5.73 -11.96
C HIS A 68 5.93 -4.53 -12.81
N GLY A 69 6.71 -3.49 -12.80
CA GLY A 69 6.39 -2.30 -13.59
C GLY A 69 6.48 -2.57 -15.07
N VAL A 70 5.83 -1.74 -15.82
CA VAL A 70 5.85 -1.87 -17.26
C VAL A 70 7.21 -1.53 -17.77
N VAL A 71 7.85 -2.46 -18.44
CA VAL A 71 9.12 -2.21 -19.00
C VAL A 71 8.94 -1.68 -20.32
N GLN A 72 9.23 -0.55 -20.48
CA GLN A 72 9.08 -0.03 -21.66
C GLN A 72 10.09 -0.34 -22.46
N LYS A 73 10.82 -0.71 -22.47
CA LYS A 73 11.76 -0.96 -23.10
C LYS A 73 11.78 -0.80 -24.17
N GLY A 74 11.45 -0.58 -24.28
CA GLY A 74 11.35 -0.28 -25.52
C GLY A 74 11.98 -0.56 -26.20
#